data_ad548089b2a9f7c4fed0a8ef72d6ed8b
#
_entry.id   ad548089b2a9f7c4fed0a8ef72d6ed8b
#
_cell.length_a   1.000
_cell.length_b   1.000
_cell.length_c   1.000
_cell.angle_alpha   90.00
_cell.angle_beta   90.00
_cell.angle_gamma   90.00
#
_symmetry.space_group_name_H-M   'P 1'
#
loop_
_entity.id
_entity.type
_entity.pdbx_description
1 polymer ?
#
loop_
_entity_poly.entity_id
_entity_poly.type
_entity_poly.pdbx_seq_one_letter_code
_entity_poly.pdbx_strand_id
1 'polypeptide(L)'
;MKHGIVWMFALTAAAASQVAAQQYVYPAKGQSAQQQKTDEAACYQWAVQQTGFDPAKPPPPAAAAAPPTTATGTTPGAGARGAARGAIVGEAVSGDAGAGAAVGAAAARGQSRRQNAATAQQAQQQQAAATQQQQAAFAKARAACLEGKGYTVK
;
A
#
# COMPACT_ATOMS: atom_id res chain seq x y z
N MET A 1 -14.02 31.50 -36.04
CA MET A 1 -13.97 31.77 -34.60
C MET A 1 -14.64 30.61 -33.89
N LYS A 2 -13.85 29.64 -33.41
CA LYS A 2 -14.35 28.50 -32.65
C LYS A 2 -13.48 28.37 -31.41
N HIS A 3 -14.05 28.75 -30.27
CA HIS A 3 -13.38 28.77 -28.97
C HIS A 3 -13.37 27.34 -28.42
N GLY A 4 -12.19 26.72 -28.40
CA GLY A 4 -11.94 25.45 -27.73
C GLY A 4 -11.84 25.69 -26.22
N ILE A 5 -12.85 25.27 -25.49
CA ILE A 5 -12.81 25.23 -24.02
C ILE A 5 -11.96 24.07 -23.60
N VAL A 6 -10.75 24.37 -23.15
CA VAL A 6 -9.85 23.39 -22.50
C VAL A 6 -10.35 23.20 -21.07
N TRP A 7 -11.01 22.09 -20.82
CA TRP A 7 -11.35 21.63 -19.47
C TRP A 7 -10.08 21.10 -18.79
N MET A 8 -9.50 21.94 -17.98
CA MET A 8 -8.38 21.60 -17.11
C MET A 8 -8.98 20.91 -15.87
N PHE A 9 -9.04 19.58 -15.89
CA PHE A 9 -9.34 18.78 -14.69
C PHE A 9 -8.13 18.85 -13.75
N ALA A 10 -8.21 19.73 -12.77
CA ALA A 10 -7.30 19.73 -11.62
C ALA A 10 -7.64 18.52 -10.75
N LEU A 11 -6.85 17.46 -10.87
CA LEU A 11 -6.87 16.35 -9.92
C LEU A 11 -6.25 16.84 -8.60
N THR A 12 -7.09 17.30 -7.69
CA THR A 12 -6.69 17.51 -6.29
C THR A 12 -6.51 16.13 -5.65
N ALA A 13 -5.27 15.69 -5.55
CA ALA A 13 -4.90 14.57 -4.70
C ALA A 13 -5.16 14.99 -3.25
N ALA A 14 -6.28 14.56 -2.70
CA ALA A 14 -6.54 14.64 -1.26
C ALA A 14 -5.56 13.70 -0.57
N ALA A 15 -4.49 14.26 -0.03
CA ALA A 15 -3.64 13.57 0.93
C ALA A 15 -4.49 13.31 2.17
N ALA A 16 -5.03 12.11 2.29
CA ALA A 16 -5.67 11.64 3.50
C ALA A 16 -4.57 11.55 4.57
N SER A 17 -4.42 12.61 5.34
CA SER A 17 -3.60 12.60 6.55
C SER A 17 -4.21 11.55 7.48
N GLN A 18 -3.50 10.42 7.67
CA GLN A 18 -3.86 9.42 8.65
C GLN A 18 -3.65 10.05 10.02
N VAL A 19 -4.74 10.52 10.60
CA VAL A 19 -4.76 10.91 12.01
C VAL A 19 -4.62 9.62 12.81
N ALA A 20 -3.42 9.34 13.28
CA ALA A 20 -3.23 8.32 14.30
C ALA A 20 -4.09 8.74 15.50
N ALA A 21 -5.11 7.94 15.82
CA ALA A 21 -5.95 8.20 16.97
C ALA A 21 -5.05 8.17 18.22
N GLN A 22 -4.78 9.33 18.79
CA GLN A 22 -4.03 9.46 20.04
C GLN A 22 -4.95 9.01 21.17
N GLN A 23 -4.60 7.91 21.81
CA GLN A 23 -5.32 7.44 22.99
C GLN A 23 -4.87 8.24 24.21
N TYR A 24 -5.83 8.88 24.86
CA TYR A 24 -5.61 9.58 26.12
C TYR A 24 -5.98 8.66 27.29
N VAL A 25 -5.07 8.55 28.25
CA VAL A 25 -5.20 7.68 29.42
C VAL A 25 -5.39 8.53 30.67
N TYR A 26 -6.51 8.33 31.36
CA TYR A 26 -6.86 9.07 32.58
C TYR A 26 -6.94 8.13 33.76
N PRO A 27 -6.27 8.45 34.92
CA PRO A 27 -6.38 7.66 36.13
C PRO A 27 -7.77 7.82 36.76
N ALA A 28 -8.55 6.74 36.84
CA ALA A 28 -9.89 6.75 37.42
C ALA A 28 -9.91 6.41 38.94
N LYS A 29 -8.81 5.88 39.46
CA LYS A 29 -8.69 5.44 40.84
C LYS A 29 -7.62 6.22 41.65
N GLY A 30 -7.22 7.40 41.18
CA GLY A 30 -6.22 8.22 41.86
C GLY A 30 -4.78 7.73 41.73
N GLN A 31 -4.47 6.95 40.69
CA GLN A 31 -3.11 6.49 40.42
C GLN A 31 -2.17 7.68 40.22
N SER A 32 -0.94 7.57 40.74
CA SER A 32 0.08 8.60 40.57
C SER A 32 0.63 8.57 39.12
N ALA A 33 1.25 9.68 38.69
CA ALA A 33 1.88 9.75 37.38
C ALA A 33 3.01 8.70 37.18
N GLN A 34 3.71 8.33 38.26
CA GLN A 34 4.72 7.29 38.23
C GLN A 34 4.10 5.90 38.02
N GLN A 35 3.02 5.62 38.75
CA GLN A 35 2.26 4.38 38.58
C GLN A 35 1.69 4.28 37.16
N GLN A 36 1.13 5.35 36.62
CA GLN A 36 0.62 5.39 35.25
C GLN A 36 1.67 5.01 34.26
N LYS A 37 2.88 5.58 34.32
CA LYS A 37 3.99 5.24 33.40
C LYS A 37 4.37 3.75 33.47
N THR A 38 4.41 3.18 34.66
CA THR A 38 4.71 1.76 34.87
C THR A 38 3.61 0.88 34.28
N ASP A 39 2.35 1.23 34.49
CA ASP A 39 1.20 0.49 34.00
C ASP A 39 1.07 0.60 32.48
N GLU A 40 1.32 1.78 31.91
CA GLU A 40 1.36 1.97 30.46
C GLU A 40 2.44 1.14 29.79
N ALA A 41 3.65 1.07 30.37
CA ALA A 41 4.73 0.24 29.86
C ALA A 41 4.39 -1.26 29.93
N ALA A 42 3.80 -1.70 31.04
CA ALA A 42 3.37 -3.10 31.18
C ALA A 42 2.26 -3.46 30.18
N CYS A 43 1.26 -2.58 29.99
CA CYS A 43 0.18 -2.79 29.03
C CYS A 43 0.66 -2.70 27.58
N TYR A 44 1.69 -1.90 27.29
CA TYR A 44 2.35 -1.89 25.98
C TYR A 44 2.97 -3.26 25.67
N GLN A 45 3.79 -3.78 26.58
CA GLN A 45 4.45 -5.09 26.39
C GLN A 45 3.41 -6.21 26.25
N TRP A 46 2.36 -6.18 27.05
CA TRP A 46 1.28 -7.15 26.96
C TRP A 46 0.56 -7.06 25.60
N ALA A 47 0.25 -5.86 25.13
CA ALA A 47 -0.40 -5.67 23.84
C ALA A 47 0.48 -6.16 22.66
N VAL A 48 1.81 -5.93 22.71
CA VAL A 48 2.75 -6.49 21.74
C VAL A 48 2.69 -8.02 21.74
N GLN A 49 2.68 -8.65 22.92
CA GLN A 49 2.60 -10.12 23.03
C GLN A 49 1.27 -10.67 22.51
N GLN A 50 0.15 -9.98 22.77
CA GLN A 50 -1.16 -10.43 22.34
C GLN A 50 -1.39 -10.27 20.82
N THR A 51 -0.83 -9.23 20.22
CA THR A 51 -1.08 -8.91 18.81
C THR A 51 0.05 -9.30 17.87
N GLY A 52 1.24 -9.58 18.39
CA GLY A 52 2.46 -9.78 17.61
C GLY A 52 2.93 -8.52 16.88
N PHE A 53 2.30 -7.38 17.11
CA PHE A 53 2.60 -6.11 16.46
C PHE A 53 3.24 -5.14 17.46
N ASP A 54 4.38 -4.59 17.08
CA ASP A 54 5.10 -3.58 17.85
C ASP A 54 5.16 -2.26 17.06
N PRO A 55 4.41 -1.22 17.44
CA PRO A 55 4.41 0.04 16.71
C PRO A 55 5.76 0.79 16.75
N ALA A 56 6.65 0.45 17.67
CA ALA A 56 7.99 1.02 17.73
C ALA A 56 8.97 0.37 16.72
N LYS A 57 8.59 -0.77 16.13
CA LYS A 57 9.39 -1.44 15.11
C LYS A 57 8.86 -1.13 13.72
N PRO A 58 9.74 -0.88 12.74
CA PRO A 58 9.29 -0.74 11.36
C PRO A 58 8.53 -2.00 10.91
N PRO A 59 7.44 -1.84 10.15
CA PRO A 59 6.77 -2.99 9.55
C PRO A 59 7.78 -3.83 8.78
N PRO A 60 7.67 -5.16 8.78
CA PRO A 60 8.49 -6.00 7.92
C PRO A 60 8.38 -5.50 6.48
N PRO A 61 9.49 -5.45 5.71
CA PRO A 61 9.40 -5.14 4.30
C PRO A 61 8.33 -6.03 3.69
N ALA A 62 7.42 -5.42 2.92
CA ALA A 62 6.42 -6.21 2.20
C ALA A 62 7.14 -7.33 1.47
N ALA A 63 6.82 -8.56 1.79
CA ALA A 63 7.26 -9.69 1.00
C ALA A 63 6.83 -9.39 -0.44
N ALA A 64 7.80 -9.08 -1.29
CA ALA A 64 7.56 -8.61 -2.63
C ALA A 64 6.92 -9.74 -3.44
N ALA A 65 5.60 -9.79 -3.40
CA ALA A 65 4.80 -10.56 -4.34
C ALA A 65 4.69 -9.85 -5.70
N ALA A 66 5.53 -8.83 -5.93
CA ALA A 66 5.60 -8.20 -7.23
C ALA A 66 6.27 -9.17 -8.20
N PRO A 67 5.63 -9.47 -9.35
CA PRO A 67 6.26 -10.29 -10.37
C PRO A 67 7.59 -9.65 -10.78
N PRO A 68 8.62 -10.45 -11.09
CA PRO A 68 9.92 -9.91 -11.47
C PRO A 68 9.75 -8.98 -12.67
N THR A 69 10.23 -7.76 -12.54
CA THR A 69 10.21 -6.76 -13.60
C THR A 69 11.61 -6.48 -14.11
N THR A 70 11.71 -6.11 -15.38
CA THR A 70 12.94 -5.58 -15.96
C THR A 70 13.23 -4.18 -15.41
N ALA A 71 14.44 -3.66 -15.62
CA ALA A 71 14.80 -2.27 -15.26
C ALA A 71 13.84 -1.22 -15.85
N THR A 72 13.11 -1.56 -16.92
CA THR A 72 12.11 -0.68 -17.54
C THR A 72 10.68 -0.88 -17.00
N GLY A 73 10.50 -1.66 -15.93
CA GLY A 73 9.19 -1.93 -15.31
C GLY A 73 8.28 -2.86 -16.11
N THR A 74 8.82 -3.58 -17.10
CA THR A 74 8.04 -4.55 -17.88
C THR A 74 8.25 -5.98 -17.38
N THR A 75 7.27 -6.85 -17.60
CA THR A 75 7.45 -8.29 -17.37
C THR A 75 8.48 -8.84 -18.36
N PRO A 76 9.42 -9.70 -17.93
CA PRO A 76 10.38 -10.33 -18.84
C PRO A 76 9.70 -11.00 -20.03
N GLY A 77 10.19 -10.74 -21.24
CA GLY A 77 9.65 -11.31 -22.47
C GLY A 77 8.35 -10.65 -23.00
N ALA A 78 7.82 -9.62 -22.36
CA ALA A 78 6.60 -8.95 -22.83
C ALA A 78 6.77 -8.39 -24.26
N GLY A 79 7.89 -7.74 -24.53
CA GLY A 79 8.19 -7.21 -25.86
C GLY A 79 8.31 -8.30 -26.92
N ALA A 80 8.97 -9.42 -26.62
CA ALA A 80 9.14 -10.53 -27.56
C ALA A 80 7.80 -11.18 -27.92
N ARG A 81 6.93 -11.42 -26.92
CA ARG A 81 5.59 -11.95 -27.14
C ARG A 81 4.72 -10.99 -27.96
N GLY A 82 4.83 -9.70 -27.68
CA GLY A 82 4.13 -8.66 -28.43
C GLY A 82 4.63 -8.56 -29.87
N ALA A 83 5.95 -8.66 -30.09
CA ALA A 83 6.55 -8.69 -31.44
C ALA A 83 6.04 -9.88 -32.23
N ALA A 84 6.04 -11.08 -31.65
CA ALA A 84 5.58 -12.28 -32.36
C ALA A 84 4.10 -12.16 -32.80
N ARG A 85 3.23 -11.69 -31.89
CA ARG A 85 1.82 -11.48 -32.25
C ARG A 85 1.63 -10.36 -33.26
N GLY A 86 2.35 -9.26 -33.09
CA GLY A 86 2.30 -8.14 -34.02
C GLY A 86 2.82 -8.48 -35.43
N ALA A 87 3.85 -9.34 -35.55
CA ALA A 87 4.35 -9.83 -36.84
C ALA A 87 3.26 -10.59 -37.60
N ILE A 88 2.57 -11.51 -36.94
CA ILE A 88 1.49 -12.30 -37.58
C ILE A 88 0.37 -11.39 -38.08
N VAL A 89 -0.05 -10.41 -37.27
CA VAL A 89 -1.11 -9.47 -37.64
C VAL A 89 -0.64 -8.53 -38.75
N GLY A 90 0.60 -8.02 -38.67
CA GLY A 90 1.16 -7.10 -39.65
C GLY A 90 1.28 -7.76 -41.02
N GLU A 91 1.75 -9.02 -41.07
CA GLU A 91 1.79 -9.80 -42.32
C GLU A 91 0.39 -9.98 -42.90
N ALA A 92 -0.58 -10.36 -42.09
CA ALA A 92 -1.94 -10.63 -42.54
C ALA A 92 -2.70 -9.39 -43.03
N VAL A 93 -2.42 -8.20 -42.47
CA VAL A 93 -3.18 -6.96 -42.72
C VAL A 93 -2.49 -6.08 -43.77
N SER A 94 -1.16 -5.93 -43.70
CA SER A 94 -0.40 -4.99 -44.55
C SER A 94 0.75 -5.63 -45.35
N GLY A 95 0.99 -6.93 -45.14
CA GLY A 95 2.14 -7.61 -45.76
C GLY A 95 3.48 -7.20 -45.15
N ASP A 96 3.49 -6.59 -43.98
CA ASP A 96 4.70 -6.12 -43.28
C ASP A 96 4.78 -6.68 -41.86
N ALA A 97 5.38 -7.84 -41.73
CA ALA A 97 5.63 -8.50 -40.46
C ALA A 97 6.58 -7.68 -39.56
N GLY A 98 7.51 -6.93 -40.14
CA GLY A 98 8.49 -6.13 -39.39
C GLY A 98 7.87 -4.95 -38.70
N ALA A 99 7.07 -4.16 -39.42
CA ALA A 99 6.32 -3.05 -38.87
C ALA A 99 5.33 -3.54 -37.80
N GLY A 100 4.60 -4.63 -38.07
CA GLY A 100 3.70 -5.27 -37.10
C GLY A 100 4.42 -5.72 -35.84
N ALA A 101 5.59 -6.34 -35.94
CA ALA A 101 6.41 -6.74 -34.82
C ALA A 101 6.83 -5.56 -33.95
N ALA A 102 7.27 -4.46 -34.55
CA ALA A 102 7.70 -3.26 -33.80
C ALA A 102 6.54 -2.64 -32.99
N VAL A 103 5.39 -2.47 -33.63
CA VAL A 103 4.17 -1.95 -32.99
C VAL A 103 3.70 -2.88 -31.87
N GLY A 104 3.64 -4.17 -32.11
CA GLY A 104 3.23 -5.19 -31.14
C GLY A 104 4.17 -5.25 -29.94
N ALA A 105 5.49 -5.14 -30.15
CA ALA A 105 6.45 -5.07 -29.06
C ALA A 105 6.27 -3.83 -28.19
N ALA A 106 6.08 -2.66 -28.81
CA ALA A 106 5.88 -1.42 -28.09
C ALA A 106 4.58 -1.43 -27.27
N ALA A 107 3.49 -1.88 -27.88
CA ALA A 107 2.18 -2.01 -27.21
C ALA A 107 2.24 -2.97 -26.01
N ALA A 108 2.84 -4.15 -26.18
CA ALA A 108 2.97 -5.13 -25.11
C ALA A 108 3.84 -4.64 -23.94
N ARG A 109 4.92 -3.90 -24.20
CA ARG A 109 5.73 -3.26 -23.16
C ARG A 109 4.91 -2.22 -22.40
N GLY A 110 4.18 -1.35 -23.11
CA GLY A 110 3.33 -0.32 -22.53
C GLY A 110 2.24 -0.92 -21.64
N GLN A 111 1.55 -1.95 -22.10
CA GLN A 111 0.54 -2.67 -21.34
C GLN A 111 1.13 -3.33 -20.10
N SER A 112 2.26 -4.03 -20.24
CA SER A 112 2.96 -4.68 -19.12
C SER A 112 3.36 -3.68 -18.03
N ARG A 113 3.89 -2.50 -18.38
CA ARG A 113 4.19 -1.45 -17.41
C ARG A 113 2.97 -0.99 -16.64
N ARG A 114 1.85 -0.75 -17.32
CA ARG A 114 0.60 -0.33 -16.66
C ARG A 114 0.08 -1.39 -15.71
N GLN A 115 0.10 -2.66 -16.11
CA GLN A 115 -0.32 -3.78 -15.26
C GLN A 115 0.58 -3.92 -14.02
N ASN A 116 1.90 -3.85 -14.19
CA ASN A 116 2.85 -3.94 -13.07
C ASN A 116 2.70 -2.76 -12.12
N ALA A 117 2.50 -1.54 -12.63
CA ALA A 117 2.25 -0.36 -11.81
C ALA A 117 0.94 -0.49 -11.01
N ALA A 118 -0.14 -0.94 -11.64
CA ALA A 118 -1.41 -1.17 -10.97
C ALA A 118 -1.30 -2.25 -9.87
N THR A 119 -0.60 -3.35 -10.16
CA THR A 119 -0.35 -4.41 -9.18
C THR A 119 0.48 -3.90 -7.99
N ALA A 120 1.51 -3.09 -8.25
CA ALA A 120 2.32 -2.50 -7.19
C ALA A 120 1.50 -1.54 -6.30
N GLN A 121 0.65 -0.71 -6.90
CA GLN A 121 -0.25 0.18 -6.15
C GLN A 121 -1.23 -0.62 -5.28
N GLN A 122 -1.81 -1.67 -5.84
CA GLN A 122 -2.75 -2.53 -5.11
C GLN A 122 -2.06 -3.24 -3.94
N ALA A 123 -0.84 -3.73 -4.12
CA ALA A 123 -0.05 -4.33 -3.06
C ALA A 123 0.26 -3.34 -1.93
N GLN A 124 0.62 -2.08 -2.28
CA GLN A 124 0.83 -1.03 -1.30
C GLN A 124 -0.44 -0.70 -0.49
N GLN A 125 -1.59 -0.61 -1.16
CA GLN A 125 -2.87 -0.38 -0.48
C GLN A 125 -3.23 -1.52 0.49
N GLN A 126 -3.05 -2.77 0.07
CA GLN A 126 -3.29 -3.93 0.92
C GLN A 126 -2.36 -3.94 2.14
N GLN A 127 -1.09 -3.61 1.95
CA GLN A 127 -0.14 -3.51 3.07
C GLN A 127 -0.50 -2.39 4.04
N ALA A 128 -0.88 -1.22 3.53
CA ALA A 128 -1.33 -0.10 4.35
C ALA A 128 -2.56 -0.48 5.18
N ALA A 129 -3.55 -1.15 4.56
CA ALA A 129 -4.74 -1.63 5.25
C ALA A 129 -4.41 -2.68 6.33
N ALA A 130 -3.52 -3.63 6.04
CA ALA A 130 -3.07 -4.63 7.01
C ALA A 130 -2.36 -3.97 8.21
N THR A 131 -1.49 -2.99 7.95
CA THR A 131 -0.81 -2.23 9.01
C THR A 131 -1.80 -1.47 9.88
N GLN A 132 -2.81 -0.83 9.29
CA GLN A 132 -3.87 -0.15 10.04
C GLN A 132 -4.67 -1.12 10.94
N GLN A 133 -5.00 -2.31 10.44
CA GLN A 133 -5.68 -3.32 11.23
C GLN A 133 -4.83 -3.78 12.43
N GLN A 134 -3.54 -3.99 12.23
CA GLN A 134 -2.61 -4.35 13.30
C GLN A 134 -2.48 -3.24 14.36
N GLN A 135 -2.37 -1.98 13.93
CA GLN A 135 -2.36 -0.83 14.84
C GLN A 135 -3.65 -0.73 15.65
N ALA A 136 -4.81 -0.93 15.01
CA ALA A 136 -6.10 -0.90 15.69
C ALA A 136 -6.24 -2.06 16.69
N ALA A 137 -5.76 -3.25 16.36
CA ALA A 137 -5.75 -4.39 17.27
C ALA A 137 -4.85 -4.13 18.49
N PHE A 138 -3.64 -3.59 18.26
CA PHE A 138 -2.73 -3.19 19.33
C PHE A 138 -3.33 -2.13 20.24
N ALA A 139 -3.94 -1.09 19.68
CA ALA A 139 -4.59 -0.03 20.43
C ALA A 139 -5.72 -0.58 21.33
N LYS A 140 -6.55 -1.48 20.79
CA LYS A 140 -7.61 -2.14 21.57
C LYS A 140 -7.06 -3.01 22.69
N ALA A 141 -6.02 -3.79 22.43
CA ALA A 141 -5.39 -4.62 23.46
C ALA A 141 -4.81 -3.75 24.59
N ARG A 142 -4.05 -2.70 24.22
CA ARG A 142 -3.49 -1.76 25.21
C ARG A 142 -4.58 -1.09 26.03
N ALA A 143 -5.67 -0.63 25.41
CA ALA A 143 -6.80 -0.01 26.10
C ALA A 143 -7.43 -0.99 27.09
N ALA A 144 -7.74 -2.22 26.68
CA ALA A 144 -8.33 -3.23 27.56
C ALA A 144 -7.46 -3.53 28.80
N CYS A 145 -6.13 -3.60 28.63
CA CYS A 145 -5.19 -3.78 29.75
C CYS A 145 -5.25 -2.59 30.71
N LEU A 146 -5.24 -1.36 30.20
CA LEU A 146 -5.27 -0.14 31.02
C LEU A 146 -6.61 0.01 31.74
N GLU A 147 -7.73 -0.29 31.10
CA GLU A 147 -9.06 -0.29 31.71
C GLU A 147 -9.14 -1.31 32.86
N GLY A 148 -8.58 -2.52 32.65
CA GLY A 148 -8.45 -3.53 33.71
C GLY A 148 -7.65 -3.06 34.93
N LYS A 149 -6.68 -2.15 34.72
CA LYS A 149 -5.92 -1.50 35.82
C LYS A 149 -6.61 -0.26 36.41
N GLY A 150 -7.76 0.14 35.90
CA GLY A 150 -8.56 1.25 36.40
C GLY A 150 -8.21 2.60 35.81
N TYR A 151 -7.80 2.62 34.55
CA TYR A 151 -7.68 3.84 33.76
C TYR A 151 -8.89 3.97 32.80
N THR A 152 -9.22 5.19 32.44
CA THR A 152 -10.17 5.46 31.36
C THR A 152 -9.37 5.82 30.11
N VAL A 153 -9.62 5.11 29.01
CA VAL A 153 -8.96 5.32 27.71
C VAL A 153 -9.96 5.92 26.73
N LYS A 154 -9.59 7.05 26.09
CA LYS A 154 -10.42 7.75 25.10
C LYS A 154 -9.63 8.04 23.83
#